data_799cdc3193130fcc84581bee16e8867e
#
_entry.id   799cdc3193130fcc84581bee16e8867e
#
_cell.length_a   1.000
_cell.length_b   1.000
_cell.length_c   1.000
_cell.angle_alpha   90.00
_cell.angle_beta   90.00
_cell.angle_gamma   90.00
#
_symmetry.space_group_name_H-M   'P 1'
#
loop_
_entity.id
_entity.type
_entity.pdbx_description
1 polymer ?
#
loop_
_entity_poly.entity_id
_entity_poly.type
_entity_poly.pdbx_seq_one_letter_code
_entity_poly.pdbx_strand_id
1 'polypeptide(L)'
;MKFQVANEEVFASTGGRPFDKNKPLIIFIHGSGLTHMCWVLQTRYFAFHGYSVLALDLPGHGLSGGKSLSSIEEMADWINKVIDAVGHKHASLVGHSQGCLVAIECASRYPDKIKTLSLMGGAGAIPMNPELLSLAENSDPKAVDLMMDFAHGPSGHFGGHPVPGLYHLNTGSMLVQSKEIKDTLGVDFRACENYTNGFEAAKKLKLPTLSILADADRMCRLKDGQKLADHIAGSEVHVIKNCGHMMLLEEADQTLSILKNFIIEKYPNT
;
A
#
# COMPACT_ATOMS: atom_id res chain seq x y z
N MET A 1 -12.18 -11.91 -3.43
CA MET A 1 -12.16 -13.08 -4.33
C MET A 1 -10.89 -13.87 -4.09
N LYS A 2 -10.88 -15.17 -4.45
CA LYS A 2 -9.68 -16.00 -4.42
C LYS A 2 -9.31 -16.38 -5.84
N PHE A 3 -8.00 -16.43 -6.14
CA PHE A 3 -7.43 -16.81 -7.44
C PHE A 3 -6.00 -17.32 -7.25
N GLN A 4 -5.36 -17.83 -8.29
CA GLN A 4 -4.03 -18.41 -8.21
C GLN A 4 -2.98 -17.50 -8.83
N VAL A 5 -1.85 -17.32 -8.15
CA VAL A 5 -0.64 -16.67 -8.67
C VAL A 5 0.56 -17.54 -8.31
N ALA A 6 1.31 -17.98 -9.31
CA ALA A 6 2.49 -18.84 -9.12
C ALA A 6 2.23 -20.10 -8.25
N ASN A 7 1.07 -20.74 -8.41
CA ASN A 7 0.59 -21.93 -7.69
C ASN A 7 0.20 -21.68 -6.22
N GLU A 8 0.13 -20.44 -5.78
CA GLU A 8 -0.36 -20.09 -4.43
C GLU A 8 -1.72 -19.42 -4.51
N GLU A 9 -2.61 -19.71 -3.54
CA GLU A 9 -3.91 -19.05 -3.43
C GLU A 9 -3.74 -17.63 -2.94
N VAL A 10 -4.30 -16.68 -3.70
CA VAL A 10 -4.29 -15.24 -3.39
C VAL A 10 -5.68 -14.78 -3.04
N PHE A 11 -5.79 -13.98 -2.00
CA PHE A 11 -7.01 -13.25 -1.66
C PHE A 11 -6.91 -11.78 -2.05
N ALA A 12 -8.01 -11.25 -2.61
CA ALA A 12 -8.21 -9.81 -2.78
C ALA A 12 -9.65 -9.41 -2.46
N SER A 13 -9.82 -8.30 -1.76
CA SER A 13 -11.12 -7.64 -1.65
C SER A 13 -11.43 -6.91 -2.96
N THR A 14 -12.67 -7.06 -3.43
CA THR A 14 -13.14 -6.44 -4.69
C THR A 14 -14.02 -5.21 -4.45
N GLY A 15 -13.94 -4.60 -3.26
CA GLY A 15 -14.71 -3.41 -2.91
C GLY A 15 -16.24 -3.62 -2.85
N GLY A 16 -16.70 -4.89 -2.74
CA GLY A 16 -18.12 -5.23 -2.61
C GLY A 16 -18.88 -5.39 -3.94
N ARG A 17 -18.16 -5.50 -5.06
CA ARG A 17 -18.71 -5.85 -6.37
C ARG A 17 -17.97 -7.05 -6.97
N PRO A 18 -18.63 -7.89 -7.77
CA PRO A 18 -17.94 -8.93 -8.53
C PRO A 18 -16.84 -8.33 -9.41
N PHE A 19 -15.72 -9.04 -9.49
CA PHE A 19 -14.63 -8.68 -10.40
C PHE A 19 -15.08 -8.84 -11.85
N ASP A 20 -14.74 -7.87 -12.70
CA ASP A 20 -15.11 -7.84 -14.12
C ASP A 20 -13.86 -7.50 -14.97
N LYS A 21 -13.34 -8.48 -15.69
CA LYS A 21 -12.12 -8.33 -16.51
C LYS A 21 -12.22 -7.29 -17.63
N ASN A 22 -13.44 -6.81 -17.94
CA ASN A 22 -13.65 -5.82 -19.00
C ASN A 22 -13.60 -4.37 -18.49
N LYS A 23 -13.50 -4.18 -17.16
CA LYS A 23 -13.40 -2.85 -16.54
C LYS A 23 -11.95 -2.50 -16.23
N PRO A 24 -11.58 -1.21 -16.24
CA PRO A 24 -10.24 -0.79 -15.83
C PRO A 24 -9.88 -1.31 -14.45
N LEU A 25 -8.68 -1.86 -14.29
CA LEU A 25 -8.21 -2.49 -13.07
C LEU A 25 -7.48 -1.50 -12.17
N ILE A 26 -7.86 -1.44 -10.89
CA ILE A 26 -7.13 -0.76 -9.83
C ILE A 26 -6.65 -1.80 -8.81
N ILE A 27 -5.35 -1.81 -8.53
CA ILE A 27 -4.74 -2.68 -7.52
C ILE A 27 -4.28 -1.81 -6.34
N PHE A 28 -4.74 -2.16 -5.15
CA PHE A 28 -4.35 -1.55 -3.89
C PHE A 28 -3.36 -2.45 -3.16
N ILE A 29 -2.19 -1.89 -2.80
CA ILE A 29 -1.05 -2.59 -2.20
C ILE A 29 -0.83 -2.01 -0.81
N HIS A 30 -1.03 -2.83 0.22
CA HIS A 30 -0.91 -2.42 1.61
C HIS A 30 0.54 -2.20 2.06
N GLY A 31 0.74 -1.57 3.21
CA GLY A 31 2.03 -1.40 3.88
C GLY A 31 2.42 -2.62 4.71
N SER A 32 3.63 -2.57 5.29
CA SER A 32 4.21 -3.65 6.08
C SER A 32 3.25 -4.19 7.15
N GLY A 33 3.08 -5.50 7.20
CA GLY A 33 2.24 -6.20 8.17
C GLY A 33 0.74 -5.94 8.06
N LEU A 34 0.28 -5.07 7.16
CA LEU A 34 -1.13 -4.78 6.94
C LEU A 34 -1.79 -5.85 6.06
N THR A 35 -3.06 -5.62 5.71
CA THR A 35 -3.86 -6.47 4.83
C THR A 35 -4.78 -5.60 3.98
N HIS A 36 -5.57 -6.21 3.09
CA HIS A 36 -6.63 -5.55 2.33
C HIS A 36 -7.56 -4.67 3.19
N MET A 37 -7.65 -4.94 4.49
CA MET A 37 -8.56 -4.24 5.40
C MET A 37 -8.24 -2.75 5.56
N CYS A 38 -6.99 -2.35 5.38
CA CYS A 38 -6.64 -0.95 5.44
C CYS A 38 -7.28 -0.11 4.30
N TRP A 39 -7.76 -0.76 3.23
CA TRP A 39 -8.31 -0.14 2.03
C TRP A 39 -9.84 -0.11 1.95
N VAL A 40 -10.55 -0.54 2.99
CA VAL A 40 -12.03 -0.71 2.94
C VAL A 40 -12.79 0.59 2.66
N LEU A 41 -12.24 1.74 3.07
CA LEU A 41 -12.85 3.06 2.89
C LEU A 41 -12.62 3.64 1.48
N GLN A 42 -11.60 3.18 0.75
CA GLN A 42 -11.26 3.66 -0.60
C GLN A 42 -11.85 2.76 -1.69
N THR A 43 -11.76 1.46 -1.54
CA THR A 43 -12.06 0.47 -2.59
C THR A 43 -13.51 0.46 -3.04
N ARG A 44 -14.44 0.66 -2.09
CA ARG A 44 -15.88 0.60 -2.38
C ARG A 44 -16.30 1.63 -3.42
N TYR A 45 -15.78 2.86 -3.33
CA TYR A 45 -16.11 3.90 -4.29
C TYR A 45 -15.81 3.44 -5.72
N PHE A 46 -14.60 3.01 -6.00
CA PHE A 46 -14.17 2.61 -7.35
C PHE A 46 -14.93 1.39 -7.87
N ALA A 47 -15.17 0.39 -7.02
CA ALA A 47 -15.93 -0.80 -7.39
C ALA A 47 -17.38 -0.47 -7.84
N PHE A 48 -17.98 0.57 -7.24
CA PHE A 48 -19.35 1.01 -7.59
C PHE A 48 -19.37 2.06 -8.72
N HIS A 49 -18.20 2.57 -9.14
CA HIS A 49 -18.08 3.59 -10.18
C HIS A 49 -17.31 3.09 -11.41
N GLY A 50 -17.52 1.83 -11.79
CA GLY A 50 -17.10 1.30 -13.09
C GLY A 50 -15.69 0.71 -13.15
N TYR A 51 -15.00 0.52 -12.03
CA TYR A 51 -13.68 -0.10 -11.97
C TYR A 51 -13.75 -1.54 -11.45
N SER A 52 -12.84 -2.38 -11.90
CA SER A 52 -12.47 -3.61 -11.21
C SER A 52 -11.41 -3.29 -10.17
N VAL A 53 -11.64 -3.74 -8.94
CA VAL A 53 -10.80 -3.42 -7.79
C VAL A 53 -10.21 -4.69 -7.20
N LEU A 54 -8.93 -4.67 -6.89
CA LEU A 54 -8.24 -5.68 -6.09
C LEU A 54 -7.47 -4.99 -4.95
N ALA A 55 -7.99 -5.03 -3.73
CA ALA A 55 -7.18 -4.77 -2.55
C ALA A 55 -6.58 -6.10 -2.13
N LEU A 56 -5.30 -6.25 -2.39
CA LEU A 56 -4.58 -7.51 -2.22
C LEU A 56 -4.23 -7.76 -0.75
N ASP A 57 -4.21 -9.04 -0.38
CA ASP A 57 -3.31 -9.51 0.67
C ASP A 57 -2.06 -10.05 -0.03
N LEU A 58 -0.88 -9.48 0.29
CA LEU A 58 0.39 -9.97 -0.24
C LEU A 58 0.66 -11.42 0.22
N PRO A 59 1.53 -12.19 -0.44
CA PRO A 59 1.90 -13.53 0.04
C PRO A 59 2.31 -13.53 1.51
N GLY A 60 1.80 -14.49 2.27
CA GLY A 60 2.02 -14.57 3.72
C GLY A 60 1.18 -13.60 4.57
N HIS A 61 0.30 -12.80 3.96
CA HIS A 61 -0.56 -11.84 4.67
C HIS A 61 -2.02 -12.22 4.60
N GLY A 62 -2.75 -11.87 5.65
CA GLY A 62 -4.21 -11.95 5.72
C GLY A 62 -4.77 -13.31 5.31
N LEU A 63 -5.50 -13.35 4.20
CA LEU A 63 -6.16 -14.53 3.67
C LEU A 63 -5.44 -15.13 2.44
N SER A 64 -4.28 -14.57 2.05
CA SER A 64 -3.42 -15.12 1.00
C SER A 64 -2.53 -16.23 1.54
N GLY A 65 -2.28 -17.23 0.71
CA GLY A 65 -1.32 -18.29 0.98
C GLY A 65 0.13 -17.88 0.69
N GLY A 66 1.01 -18.88 0.77
CA GLY A 66 2.43 -18.71 0.50
C GLY A 66 3.20 -18.13 1.69
N LYS A 67 4.47 -17.79 1.43
CA LYS A 67 5.36 -17.13 2.39
C LYS A 67 5.51 -15.67 2.04
N SER A 68 5.75 -14.82 3.04
CA SER A 68 6.11 -13.41 2.83
C SER A 68 7.31 -13.29 1.89
N LEU A 69 7.22 -12.38 0.94
CA LEU A 69 8.28 -12.11 -0.02
C LEU A 69 9.39 -11.27 0.63
N SER A 70 10.63 -11.62 0.38
CA SER A 70 11.77 -11.11 1.13
C SER A 70 12.37 -9.81 0.60
N SER A 71 11.90 -9.34 -0.56
CA SER A 71 12.37 -8.09 -1.16
C SER A 71 11.26 -7.33 -1.89
N ILE A 72 11.43 -6.03 -2.02
CA ILE A 72 10.53 -5.14 -2.78
C ILE A 72 10.47 -5.57 -4.26
N GLU A 73 11.59 -6.02 -4.81
CA GLU A 73 11.71 -6.50 -6.18
C GLU A 73 10.87 -7.76 -6.41
N GLU A 74 10.90 -8.72 -5.49
CA GLU A 74 10.06 -9.93 -5.57
C GLU A 74 8.57 -9.56 -5.47
N MET A 75 8.21 -8.62 -4.58
CA MET A 75 6.84 -8.13 -4.46
C MET A 75 6.39 -7.43 -5.76
N ALA A 76 7.24 -6.64 -6.38
CA ALA A 76 6.96 -5.97 -7.65
C ALA A 76 6.75 -6.97 -8.80
N ASP A 77 7.60 -7.99 -8.90
CA ASP A 77 7.45 -9.09 -9.88
C ASP A 77 6.17 -9.89 -9.62
N TRP A 78 5.79 -10.06 -8.36
CA TRP A 78 4.56 -10.72 -7.97
C TRP A 78 3.32 -9.90 -8.38
N ILE A 79 3.32 -8.57 -8.19
CA ILE A 79 2.24 -7.69 -8.68
C ILE A 79 2.07 -7.81 -10.19
N ASN A 80 3.17 -7.85 -10.95
CA ASN A 80 3.12 -8.09 -12.39
C ASN A 80 2.42 -9.42 -12.73
N LYS A 81 2.72 -10.51 -11.99
CA LYS A 81 2.05 -11.81 -12.17
C LYS A 81 0.56 -11.76 -11.78
N VAL A 82 0.17 -10.94 -10.78
CA VAL A 82 -1.24 -10.72 -10.42
C VAL A 82 -2.00 -10.14 -11.60
N ILE A 83 -1.47 -9.11 -12.27
CA ILE A 83 -2.11 -8.47 -13.44
C ILE A 83 -2.38 -9.53 -14.54
N ASP A 84 -1.40 -10.39 -14.82
CA ASP A 84 -1.55 -11.46 -15.82
C ASP A 84 -2.57 -12.52 -15.37
N ALA A 85 -2.50 -12.94 -14.12
CA ALA A 85 -3.37 -13.99 -13.56
C ALA A 85 -4.85 -13.62 -13.59
N VAL A 86 -5.17 -12.32 -13.46
CA VAL A 86 -6.56 -11.84 -13.54
C VAL A 86 -6.99 -11.46 -14.98
N GLY A 87 -6.10 -11.67 -15.95
CA GLY A 87 -6.39 -11.48 -17.37
C GLY A 87 -6.42 -10.04 -17.85
N HIS A 88 -5.74 -9.13 -17.13
CA HIS A 88 -5.62 -7.73 -17.54
C HIS A 88 -4.29 -7.45 -18.25
N LYS A 89 -4.32 -6.47 -19.16
CA LYS A 89 -3.11 -5.94 -19.83
C LYS A 89 -2.47 -4.81 -19.03
N HIS A 90 -3.28 -4.04 -18.31
CA HIS A 90 -2.88 -2.82 -17.63
C HIS A 90 -3.59 -2.69 -16.27
N ALA A 91 -2.95 -1.98 -15.33
CA ALA A 91 -3.53 -1.61 -14.05
C ALA A 91 -3.13 -0.19 -13.64
N SER A 92 -3.95 0.44 -12.80
CA SER A 92 -3.55 1.54 -11.92
C SER A 92 -3.11 0.95 -10.59
N LEU A 93 -1.96 1.38 -10.04
CA LEU A 93 -1.48 0.94 -8.74
C LEU A 93 -1.68 2.02 -7.68
N VAL A 94 -2.18 1.62 -6.54
CA VAL A 94 -2.32 2.47 -5.34
C VAL A 94 -1.56 1.80 -4.22
N GLY A 95 -0.48 2.40 -3.76
CA GLY A 95 0.38 1.87 -2.70
C GLY A 95 0.33 2.72 -1.43
N HIS A 96 0.47 2.07 -0.29
CA HIS A 96 0.64 2.71 1.01
C HIS A 96 1.95 2.24 1.64
N SER A 97 2.78 3.18 2.15
CA SER A 97 4.02 2.85 2.85
C SER A 97 4.94 1.94 2.03
N GLN A 98 5.28 0.72 2.50
CA GLN A 98 5.98 -0.31 1.73
C GLN A 98 5.34 -0.54 0.35
N GLY A 99 4.00 -0.53 0.28
CA GLY A 99 3.27 -0.67 -0.98
C GLY A 99 3.61 0.41 -2.01
N CYS A 100 4.09 1.58 -1.57
CA CYS A 100 4.62 2.61 -2.49
C CYS A 100 5.92 2.16 -3.14
N LEU A 101 6.84 1.57 -2.37
CA LEU A 101 8.09 1.03 -2.91
C LEU A 101 7.82 -0.08 -3.94
N VAL A 102 6.90 -0.98 -3.60
CA VAL A 102 6.46 -2.07 -4.50
C VAL A 102 5.84 -1.52 -5.79
N ALA A 103 4.98 -0.50 -5.69
CA ALA A 103 4.32 0.11 -6.84
C ALA A 103 5.31 0.85 -7.76
N ILE A 104 6.27 1.59 -7.18
CA ILE A 104 7.34 2.28 -7.92
C ILE A 104 8.23 1.27 -8.64
N GLU A 105 8.70 0.23 -7.94
CA GLU A 105 9.55 -0.78 -8.52
C GLU A 105 8.83 -1.54 -9.64
N CYS A 106 7.55 -1.91 -9.43
CA CYS A 106 6.73 -2.56 -10.44
C CYS A 106 6.56 -1.68 -11.69
N ALA A 107 6.24 -0.40 -11.53
CA ALA A 107 6.08 0.52 -12.66
C ALA A 107 7.40 0.80 -13.40
N SER A 108 8.52 0.83 -12.68
CA SER A 108 9.85 0.97 -13.26
C SER A 108 10.26 -0.26 -14.09
N ARG A 109 9.91 -1.46 -13.64
CA ARG A 109 10.25 -2.74 -14.31
C ARG A 109 9.28 -3.07 -15.45
N TYR A 110 8.00 -2.74 -15.29
CA TYR A 110 6.92 -3.10 -16.21
C TYR A 110 6.13 -1.87 -16.68
N PRO A 111 6.78 -0.86 -17.29
CA PRO A 111 6.16 0.42 -17.63
C PRO A 111 4.94 0.31 -18.54
N ASP A 112 4.93 -0.69 -19.43
CA ASP A 112 3.82 -0.89 -20.37
C ASP A 112 2.54 -1.41 -19.69
N LYS A 113 2.65 -1.98 -18.49
CA LYS A 113 1.51 -2.54 -17.74
C LYS A 113 0.88 -1.57 -16.77
N ILE A 114 1.57 -0.51 -16.36
CA ILE A 114 1.08 0.40 -15.33
C ILE A 114 0.65 1.72 -15.98
N LYS A 115 -0.59 2.12 -15.74
CA LYS A 115 -1.18 3.34 -16.31
C LYS A 115 -1.05 4.55 -15.42
N THR A 116 -1.24 4.38 -14.11
CA THR A 116 -1.06 5.46 -13.13
C THR A 116 -0.51 4.90 -11.83
N LEU A 117 0.16 5.75 -11.05
CA LEU A 117 0.56 5.48 -9.69
C LEU A 117 -0.09 6.44 -8.72
N SER A 118 -0.54 5.94 -7.57
CA SER A 118 -0.91 6.75 -6.41
C SER A 118 -0.15 6.24 -5.19
N LEU A 119 0.65 7.10 -4.59
CA LEU A 119 1.59 6.80 -3.52
C LEU A 119 1.14 7.51 -2.24
N MET A 120 0.76 6.77 -1.21
CA MET A 120 0.28 7.29 0.06
C MET A 120 1.28 7.03 1.18
N GLY A 121 1.81 8.07 1.80
CA GLY A 121 2.81 7.93 2.84
C GLY A 121 4.07 7.20 2.33
N GLY A 122 4.51 7.52 1.11
CA GLY A 122 5.68 6.90 0.48
C GLY A 122 6.94 7.74 0.66
N ALA A 123 8.08 7.05 0.63
CA ALA A 123 9.43 7.63 0.56
C ALA A 123 10.28 6.82 -0.42
N GLY A 124 11.41 7.36 -0.88
CA GLY A 124 12.31 6.63 -1.80
C GLY A 124 13.20 5.59 -1.10
N ALA A 125 13.25 5.64 0.23
CA ALA A 125 13.84 4.65 1.12
C ALA A 125 13.11 4.74 2.47
N ILE A 126 12.91 3.63 3.14
CA ILE A 126 12.23 3.55 4.43
C ILE A 126 13.18 2.83 5.42
N PRO A 127 14.18 3.56 5.96
CA PRO A 127 15.09 2.97 6.94
C PRO A 127 14.34 2.63 8.22
N MET A 128 14.60 1.44 8.76
CA MET A 128 13.93 0.95 9.95
C MET A 128 14.67 1.39 11.23
N ASN A 129 13.90 1.71 12.27
CA ASN A 129 14.45 1.83 13.60
C ASN A 129 14.98 0.45 14.03
N PRO A 130 16.26 0.33 14.50
CA PRO A 130 16.86 -0.98 14.82
C PRO A 130 16.11 -1.75 15.92
N GLU A 131 15.55 -1.05 16.92
CA GLU A 131 14.78 -1.68 18.00
C GLU A 131 13.45 -2.24 17.43
N LEU A 132 12.73 -1.43 16.65
CA LEU A 132 11.48 -1.85 16.03
C LEU A 132 11.70 -3.04 15.08
N LEU A 133 12.78 -3.01 14.29
CA LEU A 133 13.13 -4.12 13.40
C LEU A 133 13.43 -5.40 14.20
N SER A 134 14.22 -5.29 15.28
CA SER A 134 14.55 -6.44 16.14
C SER A 134 13.29 -7.03 16.79
N LEU A 135 12.38 -6.21 17.29
CA LEU A 135 11.12 -6.67 17.86
C LEU A 135 10.27 -7.41 16.81
N ALA A 136 10.16 -6.85 15.60
CA ALA A 136 9.40 -7.45 14.51
C ALA A 136 9.98 -8.80 14.06
N GLU A 137 11.29 -8.90 13.90
CA GLU A 137 11.99 -10.16 13.53
C GLU A 137 11.85 -11.26 14.59
N ASN A 138 11.66 -10.88 15.85
CA ASN A 138 11.38 -11.82 16.93
C ASN A 138 9.88 -12.08 17.15
N SER A 139 9.01 -11.54 16.28
CA SER A 139 7.55 -11.62 16.42
C SER A 139 7.05 -11.12 17.78
N ASP A 140 7.72 -10.14 18.37
CA ASP A 140 7.30 -9.52 19.63
C ASP A 140 6.09 -8.62 19.39
N PRO A 141 4.96 -8.81 20.07
CA PRO A 141 3.76 -7.98 19.92
C PRO A 141 4.01 -6.47 20.12
N LYS A 142 5.04 -6.10 20.89
CA LYS A 142 5.45 -4.70 21.05
C LYS A 142 5.81 -4.02 19.74
N ALA A 143 6.26 -4.79 18.72
CA ALA A 143 6.53 -4.23 17.39
C ALA A 143 5.27 -3.61 16.78
N VAL A 144 4.12 -4.28 16.94
CA VAL A 144 2.83 -3.81 16.44
C VAL A 144 2.38 -2.57 17.22
N ASP A 145 2.50 -2.58 18.54
CA ASP A 145 2.12 -1.44 19.39
C ASP A 145 2.94 -0.20 19.03
N LEU A 146 4.27 -0.33 18.92
CA LEU A 146 5.16 0.76 18.53
C LEU A 146 4.87 1.25 17.11
N MET A 147 4.68 0.34 16.17
CA MET A 147 4.34 0.71 14.79
C MET A 147 3.04 1.52 14.74
N MET A 148 2.00 1.09 15.44
CA MET A 148 0.71 1.77 15.45
C MET A 148 0.78 3.13 16.17
N ASP A 149 1.60 3.25 17.22
CA ASP A 149 1.84 4.54 17.87
C ASP A 149 2.53 5.54 16.93
N PHE A 150 3.53 5.09 16.19
CA PHE A 150 4.22 5.95 15.20
C PHE A 150 3.38 6.25 13.96
N ALA A 151 2.50 5.33 13.58
CA ALA A 151 1.72 5.43 12.35
C ALA A 151 0.57 6.45 12.43
N HIS A 152 0.04 6.74 13.62
CA HIS A 152 -1.07 7.66 13.77
C HIS A 152 -0.60 9.06 14.16
N GLY A 153 -1.28 10.08 13.60
CA GLY A 153 -1.12 11.48 13.96
C GLY A 153 -1.78 11.81 15.31
N PRO A 154 -1.69 13.07 15.77
CA PRO A 154 -2.18 13.47 17.09
C PRO A 154 -3.66 13.15 17.34
N SER A 155 -4.49 13.24 16.32
CA SER A 155 -5.93 12.93 16.40
C SER A 155 -6.29 11.50 15.99
N GLY A 156 -5.32 10.72 15.50
CA GLY A 156 -5.54 9.38 14.96
C GLY A 156 -5.47 8.25 15.97
N HIS A 157 -5.08 8.54 17.23
CA HIS A 157 -5.07 7.55 18.30
C HIS A 157 -6.48 7.15 18.73
N PHE A 158 -6.61 6.01 19.39
CA PHE A 158 -7.87 5.34 19.68
C PHE A 158 -9.02 6.26 20.12
N GLY A 159 -8.78 7.16 21.05
CA GLY A 159 -9.81 8.08 21.59
C GLY A 159 -10.25 9.18 20.62
N GLY A 160 -9.44 9.52 19.62
CA GLY A 160 -9.71 10.55 18.62
C GLY A 160 -9.91 10.01 17.21
N HIS A 161 -9.74 8.70 17.01
CA HIS A 161 -9.76 8.09 15.68
C HIS A 161 -11.16 8.17 15.05
N PRO A 162 -11.31 8.69 13.81
CA PRO A 162 -12.64 8.85 13.18
C PRO A 162 -13.34 7.51 12.90
N VAL A 163 -12.58 6.43 12.77
CA VAL A 163 -13.09 5.05 12.56
C VAL A 163 -12.40 4.06 13.51
N PRO A 164 -12.63 4.13 14.85
CA PRO A 164 -11.88 3.36 15.82
C PRO A 164 -11.99 1.83 15.64
N GLY A 165 -13.07 1.34 15.04
CA GLY A 165 -13.22 -0.06 14.70
C GLY A 165 -12.16 -0.54 13.68
N LEU A 166 -11.79 0.28 12.71
CA LEU A 166 -10.74 -0.05 11.74
C LEU A 166 -9.34 0.02 12.35
N TYR A 167 -9.10 0.93 13.29
CA TYR A 167 -7.87 0.94 14.07
C TYR A 167 -7.65 -0.42 14.74
N HIS A 168 -8.65 -0.90 15.47
CA HIS A 168 -8.57 -2.21 16.14
C HIS A 168 -8.46 -3.39 15.18
N LEU A 169 -9.19 -3.37 14.08
CA LEU A 169 -9.15 -4.46 13.11
C LEU A 169 -7.76 -4.58 12.46
N ASN A 170 -7.14 -3.46 12.09
CA ASN A 170 -5.79 -3.49 11.52
C ASN A 170 -4.76 -3.95 12.56
N THR A 171 -4.77 -3.38 13.76
CA THR A 171 -3.87 -3.78 14.86
C THR A 171 -4.06 -5.24 15.23
N GLY A 172 -5.29 -5.69 15.40
CA GLY A 172 -5.62 -7.08 15.71
C GLY A 172 -5.18 -8.06 14.61
N SER A 173 -5.36 -7.68 13.34
CA SER A 173 -4.90 -8.47 12.20
C SER A 173 -3.39 -8.66 12.21
N MET A 174 -2.62 -7.60 12.48
CA MET A 174 -1.16 -7.69 12.60
C MET A 174 -0.71 -8.58 13.76
N LEU A 175 -1.39 -8.48 14.92
CA LEU A 175 -1.11 -9.33 16.08
C LEU A 175 -1.40 -10.81 15.81
N VAL A 176 -2.46 -11.12 15.07
CA VAL A 176 -2.79 -12.49 14.66
C VAL A 176 -1.72 -13.00 13.70
N GLN A 177 -1.35 -12.23 12.69
CA GLN A 177 -0.32 -12.60 11.73
C GLN A 177 1.02 -12.88 12.40
N SER A 178 1.43 -12.07 13.39
CA SER A 178 2.68 -12.28 14.12
C SER A 178 2.71 -13.58 14.94
N LYS A 179 1.54 -14.15 15.30
CA LYS A 179 1.43 -15.42 16.02
C LYS A 179 1.34 -16.63 15.10
N GLU A 180 0.58 -16.53 14.04
CA GLU A 180 0.22 -17.67 13.18
C GLU A 180 1.16 -17.79 11.96
N ILE A 181 1.54 -16.68 11.40
CA ILE A 181 2.46 -16.59 10.26
C ILE A 181 3.71 -15.86 10.76
N LYS A 182 4.56 -16.60 11.44
CA LYS A 182 5.79 -16.06 12.04
C LYS A 182 6.57 -15.20 11.03
N ASP A 183 7.08 -14.09 11.49
CA ASP A 183 8.04 -13.19 10.85
C ASP A 183 7.48 -12.27 9.74
N THR A 184 6.17 -12.25 9.45
CA THR A 184 5.61 -11.43 8.35
C THR A 184 6.04 -9.95 8.45
N LEU A 185 5.84 -9.32 9.62
CA LEU A 185 6.21 -7.91 9.82
C LEU A 185 7.73 -7.72 9.77
N GLY A 186 8.49 -8.65 10.35
CA GLY A 186 9.96 -8.62 10.32
C GLY A 186 10.51 -8.77 8.91
N VAL A 187 9.94 -9.68 8.10
CA VAL A 187 10.32 -9.85 6.69
C VAL A 187 10.02 -8.58 5.89
N ASP A 188 8.85 -7.97 6.09
CA ASP A 188 8.48 -6.72 5.42
C ASP A 188 9.41 -5.57 5.77
N PHE A 189 9.70 -5.40 7.06
CA PHE A 189 10.62 -4.36 7.52
C PHE A 189 12.03 -4.57 6.97
N ARG A 190 12.50 -5.82 6.93
CA ARG A 190 13.81 -6.15 6.35
C ARG A 190 13.83 -5.88 4.84
N ALA A 191 12.75 -6.17 4.13
CA ALA A 191 12.62 -5.84 2.71
C ALA A 191 12.68 -4.32 2.47
N CYS A 192 12.01 -3.51 3.31
CA CYS A 192 12.09 -2.06 3.25
C CYS A 192 13.50 -1.52 3.55
N GLU A 193 14.15 -2.03 4.62
CA GLU A 193 15.50 -1.64 5.03
C GLU A 193 16.54 -1.91 3.94
N ASN A 194 16.44 -3.06 3.28
CA ASN A 194 17.38 -3.47 2.24
C ASN A 194 17.14 -2.80 0.89
N TYR A 195 15.98 -2.19 0.67
CA TYR A 195 15.64 -1.60 -0.62
C TYR A 195 16.28 -0.23 -0.80
N THR A 196 17.21 -0.12 -1.73
CA THR A 196 17.97 1.11 -2.02
C THR A 196 17.68 1.74 -3.37
N ASN A 197 16.86 1.08 -4.23
CA ASN A 197 16.65 1.49 -5.62
C ASN A 197 15.54 2.54 -5.80
N GLY A 198 14.81 2.95 -4.75
CA GLY A 198 13.57 3.73 -4.87
C GLY A 198 13.70 5.04 -5.64
N PHE A 199 14.76 5.82 -5.42
CA PHE A 199 14.99 7.06 -6.17
C PHE A 199 15.36 6.81 -7.64
N GLU A 200 16.15 5.78 -7.92
CA GLU A 200 16.53 5.44 -9.30
C GLU A 200 15.35 4.83 -10.07
N ALA A 201 14.50 4.06 -9.42
CA ALA A 201 13.25 3.58 -9.99
C ALA A 201 12.28 4.75 -10.26
N ALA A 202 12.14 5.68 -9.31
CA ALA A 202 11.29 6.86 -9.45
C ALA A 202 11.67 7.74 -10.65
N LYS A 203 12.96 7.98 -10.89
CA LYS A 203 13.46 8.77 -12.05
C LYS A 203 13.07 8.17 -13.41
N LYS A 204 12.83 6.88 -13.48
CA LYS A 204 12.44 6.19 -14.73
C LYS A 204 10.96 6.33 -15.06
N LEU A 205 10.14 6.75 -14.08
CA LEU A 205 8.69 6.82 -14.25
C LEU A 205 8.31 7.96 -15.21
N LYS A 206 7.47 7.63 -16.19
CA LYS A 206 6.93 8.56 -17.18
C LYS A 206 5.39 8.57 -17.21
N LEU A 207 4.77 7.91 -16.25
CA LEU A 207 3.32 7.79 -16.13
C LEU A 207 2.78 8.80 -15.13
N PRO A 208 1.49 9.19 -15.23
CA PRO A 208 0.85 10.06 -14.25
C PRO A 208 1.01 9.48 -12.84
N THR A 209 1.55 10.28 -11.93
CA THR A 209 1.82 9.86 -10.55
C THR A 209 1.27 10.88 -9.58
N LEU A 210 0.57 10.40 -8.55
CA LEU A 210 0.04 11.16 -7.43
C LEU A 210 0.81 10.76 -6.17
N SER A 211 1.24 11.74 -5.39
CA SER A 211 1.81 11.56 -4.05
C SER A 211 0.88 12.21 -3.01
N ILE A 212 0.32 11.42 -2.08
CA ILE A 212 -0.45 11.90 -0.94
C ILE A 212 0.44 11.77 0.29
N LEU A 213 0.78 12.90 0.90
CA LEU A 213 1.67 13.02 2.04
C LEU A 213 0.90 13.55 3.25
N ALA A 214 1.43 13.37 4.46
CA ALA A 214 0.84 13.90 5.68
C ALA A 214 1.89 14.65 6.50
N ASP A 215 1.50 15.77 7.10
CA ASP A 215 2.47 16.65 7.78
C ASP A 215 2.87 16.16 9.18
N ALA A 216 2.07 15.28 9.79
CA ALA A 216 2.38 14.64 11.06
C ALA A 216 2.83 13.18 10.91
N ASP A 217 3.14 12.71 9.68
CA ASP A 217 3.67 11.37 9.43
C ASP A 217 5.07 11.23 10.04
N ARG A 218 5.18 10.32 11.01
CA ARG A 218 6.44 10.03 11.72
C ARG A 218 7.21 8.84 11.13
N MET A 219 6.57 8.05 10.24
CA MET A 219 7.18 6.90 9.58
C MET A 219 7.81 7.29 8.24
N CYS A 220 7.03 7.89 7.34
CA CYS A 220 7.51 8.45 6.08
C CYS A 220 7.33 9.97 6.12
N ARG A 221 8.29 10.66 6.75
CA ARG A 221 8.17 12.10 7.01
C ARG A 221 7.88 12.90 5.74
N LEU A 222 7.11 13.96 5.87
CA LEU A 222 6.75 14.85 4.75
C LEU A 222 7.93 15.20 3.84
N LYS A 223 9.08 15.55 4.41
CA LYS A 223 10.29 15.89 3.64
C LYS A 223 10.83 14.73 2.80
N ASP A 224 10.70 13.50 3.31
CA ASP A 224 11.22 12.31 2.63
C ASP A 224 10.27 11.90 1.49
N GLY A 225 8.95 12.06 1.68
CA GLY A 225 7.93 11.90 0.64
C GLY A 225 8.03 12.99 -0.44
N GLN A 226 8.24 14.25 -0.06
CA GLN A 226 8.47 15.34 -1.01
C GLN A 226 9.71 15.07 -1.86
N LYS A 227 10.80 14.64 -1.22
CA LYS A 227 12.02 14.27 -1.94
C LYS A 227 11.77 13.15 -2.96
N LEU A 228 10.94 12.15 -2.63
CA LEU A 228 10.56 11.12 -3.60
C LEU A 228 9.78 11.73 -4.77
N ALA A 229 8.75 12.53 -4.49
CA ALA A 229 7.93 13.17 -5.52
C ALA A 229 8.76 14.05 -6.47
N ASP A 230 9.77 14.76 -5.96
CA ASP A 230 10.69 15.59 -6.75
C ASP A 230 11.53 14.77 -7.75
N HIS A 231 11.68 13.44 -7.53
CA HIS A 231 12.36 12.54 -8.46
C HIS A 231 11.44 11.96 -9.54
N ILE A 232 10.13 12.22 -9.46
CA ILE A 232 9.14 11.72 -10.42
C ILE A 232 8.64 12.88 -11.27
N ALA A 233 9.01 12.90 -12.55
CA ALA A 233 8.65 13.98 -13.45
C ALA A 233 7.12 14.15 -13.58
N GLY A 234 6.59 15.33 -13.23
CA GLY A 234 5.16 15.62 -13.31
C GLY A 234 4.32 14.98 -12.21
N SER A 235 4.91 14.55 -11.10
CA SER A 235 4.17 14.06 -9.93
C SER A 235 3.27 15.16 -9.35
N GLU A 236 1.98 14.82 -9.15
CA GLU A 236 1.05 15.66 -8.38
C GLU A 236 1.26 15.39 -6.89
N VAL A 237 1.36 16.44 -6.07
CA VAL A 237 1.60 16.31 -4.62
C VAL A 237 0.46 16.95 -3.84
N HIS A 238 -0.12 16.20 -2.92
CA HIS A 238 -1.10 16.68 -1.95
C HIS A 238 -0.64 16.39 -0.54
N VAL A 239 -0.72 17.39 0.34
CA VAL A 239 -0.35 17.27 1.76
C VAL A 239 -1.58 17.37 2.63
N ILE A 240 -1.88 16.32 3.39
CA ILE A 240 -2.96 16.28 4.38
C ILE A 240 -2.42 16.83 5.71
N LYS A 241 -3.16 17.78 6.28
CA LYS A 241 -2.78 18.47 7.51
C LYS A 241 -3.24 17.73 8.76
N ASN A 242 -2.45 17.82 9.84
CA ASN A 242 -2.72 17.20 11.15
C ASN A 242 -2.98 15.67 11.07
N CYS A 243 -2.43 15.01 10.08
CA CYS A 243 -2.63 13.61 9.77
C CYS A 243 -1.31 12.84 9.88
N GLY A 244 -1.36 11.62 10.37
CA GLY A 244 -0.23 10.71 10.45
C GLY A 244 -0.07 9.85 9.20
N HIS A 245 0.66 8.74 9.37
CA HIS A 245 0.96 7.79 8.32
C HIS A 245 -0.27 7.03 7.80
N MET A 246 -1.26 6.79 8.69
CA MET A 246 -2.48 6.05 8.34
C MET A 246 -3.57 6.98 7.75
N MET A 247 -3.19 7.89 6.88
CA MET A 247 -4.07 8.87 6.24
C MET A 247 -5.30 8.27 5.56
N LEU A 248 -5.18 7.03 5.07
CA LEU A 248 -6.28 6.27 4.47
C LEU A 248 -7.39 5.92 5.48
N LEU A 249 -7.11 6.02 6.77
CA LEU A 249 -8.06 5.81 7.88
C LEU A 249 -8.34 7.10 8.65
N GLU A 250 -7.30 7.90 8.95
CA GLU A 250 -7.40 9.12 9.75
C GLU A 250 -8.16 10.23 9.00
N GLU A 251 -7.90 10.37 7.69
CA GLU A 251 -8.51 11.37 6.80
C GLU A 251 -9.08 10.70 5.54
N ALA A 252 -9.89 9.66 5.76
CA ALA A 252 -10.37 8.77 4.70
C ALA A 252 -11.14 9.50 3.59
N ASP A 253 -12.00 10.47 3.94
CA ASP A 253 -12.79 11.23 2.97
C ASP A 253 -11.91 12.14 2.10
N GLN A 254 -10.97 12.84 2.72
CA GLN A 254 -10.03 13.70 2.01
C GLN A 254 -9.11 12.86 1.12
N THR A 255 -8.57 11.78 1.64
CA THR A 255 -7.74 10.82 0.91
C THR A 255 -8.49 10.24 -0.29
N LEU A 256 -9.75 9.79 -0.09
CA LEU A 256 -10.58 9.29 -1.18
C LEU A 256 -10.89 10.38 -2.21
N SER A 257 -11.17 11.60 -1.77
CA SER A 257 -11.48 12.70 -2.69
C SER A 257 -10.32 13.03 -3.62
N ILE A 258 -9.10 13.08 -3.09
CA ILE A 258 -7.87 13.32 -3.87
C ILE A 258 -7.66 12.15 -4.85
N LEU A 259 -7.68 10.92 -4.35
CA LEU A 259 -7.43 9.72 -5.12
C LEU A 259 -8.42 9.55 -6.27
N LYS A 260 -9.74 9.74 -6.02
CA LYS A 260 -10.77 9.59 -7.05
C LYS A 260 -10.63 10.62 -8.17
N ASN A 261 -10.34 11.87 -7.85
CA ASN A 261 -10.17 12.93 -8.85
C ASN A 261 -9.02 12.58 -9.78
N PHE A 262 -7.87 12.19 -9.24
CA PHE A 262 -6.71 11.78 -10.02
C PHE A 262 -7.00 10.54 -10.90
N ILE A 263 -7.56 9.47 -10.33
CA ILE A 263 -7.81 8.23 -11.08
C ILE A 263 -8.84 8.45 -12.18
N ILE A 264 -9.94 9.16 -11.91
CA ILE A 264 -10.98 9.41 -12.93
C ILE A 264 -10.41 10.23 -14.09
N GLU A 265 -9.56 11.22 -13.81
CA GLU A 265 -8.93 12.05 -14.84
C GLU A 265 -7.89 11.27 -15.67
N LYS A 266 -6.99 10.55 -15.01
CA LYS A 266 -5.82 9.93 -15.66
C LYS A 266 -6.04 8.49 -16.13
N TYR A 267 -7.08 7.82 -15.63
CA TYR A 267 -7.41 6.44 -15.97
C TYR A 267 -8.95 6.25 -16.00
N PRO A 268 -9.64 6.91 -16.96
CA PRO A 268 -11.10 6.87 -17.02
C PRO A 268 -11.64 5.46 -17.31
N ASN A 269 -12.85 5.20 -16.85
CA ASN A 269 -13.58 3.94 -17.00
C ASN A 269 -14.49 3.90 -18.24
N THR A 270 -14.05 4.50 -19.36
CA THR A 270 -14.79 4.59 -20.63
C THR A 270 -14.88 3.28 -21.36
#